data_8e6a7e245e6ed1fb404a1131f0d0c854
#
_entry.id   8e6a7e245e6ed1fb404a1131f0d0c854
#
_cell.length_a   1.000
_cell.length_b   1.000
_cell.length_c   1.000
_cell.angle_alpha   90.00
_cell.angle_beta   90.00
_cell.angle_gamma   90.00
#
_symmetry.space_group_name_H-M   'P 1'
#
loop_
_entity.id
_entity.type
_entity.pdbx_description
1 polymer ?
#
loop_
_entity_poly.entity_id
_entity_poly.type
_entity_poly.pdbx_seq_one_letter_code
_entity_poly.pdbx_strand_id
1 'polypeptide(L)'
;MKLVVDIGMRLASREREFRLDAQFACAHDVTVIFGASGSGKSVTLQAIAGLLHPNRGSIRLNDRTLLDKDGGVDVPARDRRVAYVFQDYALFPHLDIEANVGYPLTPWWRPRPDGQVRERVAAMLAAFEIDHLRASYPSQLSGGQKQRVALARALIRKPDLLLLDEPFSALDPLLRERMRHQMLEWRAQFGIPIVVITHDPDDVATLADEVIVFRDGRVVRTGERSAVFDEVESGPQVRRAVRRFLADAAG
;
A
#
# COMPACT_ATOMS: atom_id res chain seq x y z
N MET A 1 -1.06 13.35 -7.48
CA MET A 1 -1.27 12.06 -8.20
C MET A 1 -2.69 12.01 -8.76
N LYS A 2 -2.95 11.26 -9.84
CA LYS A 2 -4.31 10.95 -10.31
C LYS A 2 -4.39 9.44 -10.58
N LEU A 3 -5.11 8.71 -9.73
CA LEU A 3 -5.38 7.29 -9.93
C LEU A 3 -6.88 7.13 -10.22
N VAL A 4 -7.23 6.48 -11.33
CA VAL A 4 -8.61 6.17 -11.71
C VAL A 4 -8.72 4.66 -11.83
N VAL A 5 -9.67 4.08 -11.12
CA VAL A 5 -9.94 2.64 -11.07
C VAL A 5 -11.42 2.41 -11.38
N ASP A 6 -11.69 1.60 -12.36
CA ASP A 6 -13.02 1.08 -12.69
C ASP A 6 -12.84 -0.38 -13.10
N ILE A 7 -13.02 -1.30 -12.16
CA ILE A 7 -12.75 -2.73 -12.39
C ILE A 7 -13.84 -3.61 -11.82
N GLY A 8 -14.10 -4.70 -12.52
CA GLY A 8 -14.93 -5.80 -12.03
C GLY A 8 -14.16 -7.12 -12.04
N MET A 9 -14.29 -7.89 -10.96
CA MET A 9 -13.65 -9.20 -10.82
C MET A 9 -14.57 -10.19 -10.12
N ARG A 10 -14.54 -11.44 -10.58
CA ARG A 10 -15.16 -12.57 -9.89
C ARG A 10 -14.08 -13.51 -9.39
N LEU A 11 -14.07 -13.75 -8.10
CA LEU A 11 -13.20 -14.71 -7.46
C LEU A 11 -14.07 -15.84 -6.95
N ALA A 12 -13.91 -17.03 -7.51
CA ALA A 12 -14.65 -18.22 -7.11
C ALA A 12 -13.71 -19.20 -6.41
N SER A 13 -14.07 -19.66 -5.23
CA SER A 13 -13.54 -20.85 -4.58
C SER A 13 -14.62 -21.94 -4.57
N ARG A 14 -14.27 -23.16 -4.14
CA ARG A 14 -15.24 -24.28 -4.11
C ARG A 14 -16.49 -24.00 -3.28
N GLU A 15 -16.43 -23.05 -2.33
CA GLU A 15 -17.49 -22.80 -1.36
C GLU A 15 -18.02 -21.36 -1.35
N ARG A 16 -17.31 -20.41 -2.00
CA ARG A 16 -17.69 -18.98 -1.97
C ARG A 16 -17.38 -18.31 -3.29
N GLU A 17 -18.32 -17.52 -3.77
CA GLU A 17 -18.12 -16.55 -4.86
C GLU A 17 -18.01 -15.15 -4.25
N PHE A 18 -16.93 -14.44 -4.57
CA PHE A 18 -16.75 -13.04 -4.21
C PHE A 18 -16.76 -12.20 -5.49
N ARG A 19 -17.54 -11.13 -5.49
CA ARG A 19 -17.64 -10.19 -6.60
C ARG A 19 -17.10 -8.84 -6.18
N LEU A 20 -16.09 -8.38 -6.89
CA LEU A 20 -15.55 -7.03 -6.78
C LEU A 20 -16.15 -6.17 -7.90
N ASP A 21 -16.61 -4.98 -7.53
CA ASP A 21 -17.05 -3.92 -8.42
C ASP A 21 -16.57 -2.59 -7.85
N ALA A 22 -15.33 -2.22 -8.17
CA ALA A 22 -14.62 -1.09 -7.57
C ALA A 22 -14.49 0.05 -8.59
N GLN A 23 -15.19 1.16 -8.31
CA GLN A 23 -15.11 2.37 -9.12
C GLN A 23 -14.79 3.56 -8.24
N PHE A 24 -13.63 4.20 -8.46
CA PHE A 24 -13.20 5.40 -7.76
C PHE A 24 -12.11 6.16 -8.52
N ALA A 25 -11.95 7.42 -8.17
CA ALA A 25 -10.79 8.22 -8.55
C ALA A 25 -10.22 8.90 -7.32
N CYS A 26 -8.91 8.98 -7.20
CA CYS A 26 -8.22 9.71 -6.15
C CYS A 26 -7.09 10.58 -6.73
N ALA A 27 -6.88 11.73 -6.10
CA ALA A 27 -5.92 12.73 -6.58
C ALA A 27 -4.99 13.26 -5.47
N HIS A 28 -5.20 12.84 -4.23
CA HIS A 28 -4.44 13.30 -3.08
C HIS A 28 -3.14 12.52 -2.87
N ASP A 29 -2.33 13.02 -1.98
CA ASP A 29 -1.01 12.45 -1.72
C ASP A 29 -1.07 11.19 -0.86
N VAL A 30 -2.02 11.15 0.09
CA VAL A 30 -2.29 9.96 0.89
C VAL A 30 -3.78 9.61 0.80
N THR A 31 -4.07 8.51 0.11
CA THR A 31 -5.42 7.96 0.01
C THR A 31 -5.52 6.72 0.89
N VAL A 32 -6.52 6.67 1.76
CA VAL A 32 -6.80 5.50 2.59
C VAL A 32 -8.00 4.74 2.05
N ILE A 33 -7.83 3.46 1.74
CA ILE A 33 -8.91 2.53 1.43
C ILE A 33 -9.30 1.83 2.72
N PHE A 34 -10.52 2.14 3.21
CA PHE A 34 -11.03 1.71 4.50
C PHE A 34 -12.20 0.75 4.37
N GLY A 35 -12.33 -0.22 5.28
CA GLY A 35 -13.45 -1.16 5.31
C GLY A 35 -13.14 -2.44 6.07
N ALA A 36 -14.15 -3.28 6.31
CA ALA A 36 -14.02 -4.56 7.00
C ALA A 36 -13.09 -5.54 6.26
N SER A 37 -12.54 -6.52 6.98
CA SER A 37 -11.79 -7.60 6.37
C SER A 37 -12.68 -8.37 5.38
N GLY A 38 -12.12 -8.75 4.22
CA GLY A 38 -12.87 -9.42 3.16
C GLY A 38 -13.70 -8.51 2.26
N SER A 39 -13.73 -7.18 2.47
CA SER A 39 -14.50 -6.24 1.64
C SER A 39 -13.94 -6.00 0.22
N GLY A 40 -12.79 -6.58 -0.14
CA GLY A 40 -12.21 -6.48 -1.49
C GLY A 40 -11.04 -5.51 -1.64
N LYS A 41 -10.60 -4.86 -0.56
CA LYS A 41 -9.52 -3.87 -0.55
C LYS A 41 -8.20 -4.40 -1.12
N SER A 42 -7.69 -5.50 -0.55
CA SER A 42 -6.42 -6.12 -0.98
C SER A 42 -6.49 -6.61 -2.43
N VAL A 43 -7.63 -7.17 -2.85
CA VAL A 43 -7.87 -7.57 -4.25
C VAL A 43 -7.76 -6.37 -5.18
N THR A 44 -8.33 -5.22 -4.79
CA THR A 44 -8.25 -3.98 -5.55
C THR A 44 -6.80 -3.47 -5.65
N LEU A 45 -6.06 -3.44 -4.53
CA LEU A 45 -4.66 -3.04 -4.55
C LEU A 45 -3.80 -3.95 -5.43
N GLN A 46 -4.01 -5.27 -5.32
CA GLN A 46 -3.29 -6.25 -6.14
C GLN A 46 -3.61 -6.09 -7.63
N ALA A 47 -4.87 -5.73 -7.97
CA ALA A 47 -5.23 -5.41 -9.35
C ALA A 47 -4.50 -4.15 -9.85
N ILE A 48 -4.41 -3.09 -9.03
CA ILE A 48 -3.66 -1.87 -9.37
C ILE A 48 -2.16 -2.19 -9.56
N ALA A 49 -1.59 -3.05 -8.72
CA ALA A 49 -0.20 -3.50 -8.83
C ALA A 49 0.06 -4.42 -10.04
N GLY A 50 -0.97 -4.98 -10.66
CA GLY A 50 -0.85 -5.98 -11.73
C GLY A 50 -0.54 -7.39 -11.26
N LEU A 51 -0.81 -7.67 -9.99
CA LEU A 51 -0.68 -9.00 -9.38
C LEU A 51 -1.93 -9.86 -9.58
N LEU A 52 -3.07 -9.20 -9.79
CA LEU A 52 -4.35 -9.82 -10.18
C LEU A 52 -4.89 -9.16 -11.44
N HIS A 53 -5.60 -9.94 -12.25
CA HIS A 53 -6.15 -9.50 -13.52
C HIS A 53 -7.69 -9.40 -13.44
N PRO A 54 -8.27 -8.18 -13.39
CA PRO A 54 -9.70 -7.98 -13.45
C PRO A 54 -10.34 -8.59 -14.70
N ASN A 55 -11.62 -8.98 -14.59
CA ASN A 55 -12.36 -9.52 -15.72
C ASN A 55 -12.84 -8.42 -16.69
N ARG A 56 -13.08 -7.20 -16.20
CA ARG A 56 -13.53 -6.03 -16.96
C ARG A 56 -12.98 -4.73 -16.40
N GLY A 57 -13.00 -3.68 -17.21
CA GLY A 57 -12.74 -2.32 -16.82
C GLY A 57 -11.31 -1.85 -17.05
N SER A 58 -10.94 -0.74 -16.40
CA SER A 58 -9.67 -0.05 -16.64
C SER A 58 -9.03 0.48 -15.37
N ILE A 59 -7.69 0.66 -15.40
CA ILE A 59 -6.88 1.30 -14.36
C ILE A 59 -5.96 2.30 -15.03
N ARG A 60 -5.98 3.55 -14.58
CA ARG A 60 -5.10 4.61 -15.07
C ARG A 60 -4.37 5.28 -13.90
N LEU A 61 -3.06 5.47 -14.05
CA LEU A 61 -2.22 6.21 -13.13
C LEU A 61 -1.62 7.41 -13.86
N ASN A 62 -2.00 8.62 -13.46
CA ASN A 62 -1.71 9.85 -14.18
C ASN A 62 -2.17 9.74 -15.64
N ASP A 63 -1.29 9.98 -16.62
CA ASP A 63 -1.59 9.88 -18.04
C ASP A 63 -1.38 8.48 -18.63
N ARG A 64 -1.03 7.50 -17.78
CA ARG A 64 -0.68 6.14 -18.20
C ARG A 64 -1.81 5.16 -17.92
N THR A 65 -2.28 4.47 -18.94
CA THR A 65 -3.19 3.33 -18.81
C THR A 65 -2.38 2.09 -18.39
N LEU A 66 -2.72 1.50 -17.23
CA LEU A 66 -2.10 0.29 -16.70
C LEU A 66 -2.88 -0.97 -17.07
N LEU A 67 -4.20 -0.84 -17.16
CA LEU A 67 -5.15 -1.87 -17.59
C LEU A 67 -6.26 -1.21 -18.38
N ASP A 68 -6.66 -1.84 -19.50
CA ASP A 68 -7.88 -1.55 -20.24
C ASP A 68 -8.30 -2.84 -20.94
N LYS A 69 -9.34 -3.48 -20.43
CA LYS A 69 -9.80 -4.77 -20.97
C LYS A 69 -10.44 -4.65 -22.35
N ASP A 70 -11.12 -3.55 -22.61
CA ASP A 70 -11.76 -3.30 -23.91
C ASP A 70 -10.71 -2.86 -24.94
N GLY A 71 -9.73 -2.06 -24.52
CA GLY A 71 -8.60 -1.62 -25.35
C GLY A 71 -7.45 -2.61 -25.46
N GLY A 72 -7.52 -3.78 -24.80
CA GLY A 72 -6.48 -4.82 -24.85
C GLY A 72 -5.16 -4.45 -24.16
N VAL A 73 -5.17 -3.48 -23.23
CA VAL A 73 -3.97 -3.07 -22.47
C VAL A 73 -3.93 -3.81 -21.15
N ASP A 74 -2.82 -4.50 -20.87
CA ASP A 74 -2.54 -5.11 -19.57
C ASP A 74 -1.03 -5.04 -19.28
N VAL A 75 -0.60 -3.95 -18.64
CA VAL A 75 0.81 -3.71 -18.31
C VAL A 75 1.25 -4.67 -17.22
N PRO A 76 2.30 -5.49 -17.43
CA PRO A 76 2.82 -6.40 -16.42
C PRO A 76 3.23 -5.65 -15.13
N ALA A 77 3.09 -6.29 -13.97
CA ALA A 77 3.40 -5.69 -12.66
C ALA A 77 4.80 -5.03 -12.60
N ARG A 78 5.83 -5.71 -13.15
CA ARG A 78 7.22 -5.21 -13.19
C ARG A 78 7.39 -3.87 -13.94
N ASP A 79 6.47 -3.57 -14.88
CA ASP A 79 6.53 -2.42 -15.77
C ASP A 79 5.56 -1.29 -15.36
N ARG A 80 4.73 -1.49 -14.30
CA ARG A 80 3.74 -0.50 -13.85
C ARG A 80 4.34 0.68 -13.12
N ARG A 81 5.58 0.59 -12.64
CA ARG A 81 6.22 1.59 -11.75
C ARG A 81 5.42 1.84 -10.47
N VAL A 82 4.73 0.83 -10.00
CA VAL A 82 3.97 0.79 -8.75
C VAL A 82 4.70 -0.13 -7.78
N ALA A 83 4.96 0.34 -6.57
CA ALA A 83 5.50 -0.49 -5.51
C ALA A 83 4.37 -1.03 -4.63
N TYR A 84 4.50 -2.28 -4.19
CA TYR A 84 3.55 -2.94 -3.30
C TYR A 84 4.27 -3.47 -2.06
N VAL A 85 3.75 -3.13 -0.89
CA VAL A 85 4.19 -3.69 0.39
C VAL A 85 3.08 -4.55 0.95
N PHE A 86 3.36 -5.84 1.08
CA PHE A 86 2.44 -6.84 1.62
C PHE A 86 2.32 -6.72 3.14
N GLN A 87 1.24 -7.20 3.71
CA GLN A 87 0.96 -7.21 5.14
C GLN A 87 2.04 -7.95 5.96
N ASP A 88 2.62 -9.02 5.40
CA ASP A 88 3.71 -9.80 5.99
C ASP A 88 5.10 -9.31 5.58
N TYR A 89 5.15 -8.15 4.88
CA TYR A 89 6.35 -7.52 4.33
C TYR A 89 7.04 -8.32 3.21
N ALA A 90 6.78 -9.59 3.03
CA ALA A 90 7.33 -10.50 2.01
C ALA A 90 8.86 -10.35 1.82
N LEU A 91 9.62 -10.26 2.91
CA LEU A 91 11.08 -10.21 2.86
C LEU A 91 11.63 -11.59 2.49
N PHE A 92 12.69 -11.62 1.69
CA PHE A 92 13.37 -12.86 1.31
C PHE A 92 14.15 -13.41 2.51
N PRO A 93 13.75 -14.53 3.12
CA PRO A 93 14.33 -15.00 4.38
C PRO A 93 15.78 -15.49 4.25
N HIS A 94 16.20 -15.85 3.04
CA HIS A 94 17.54 -16.34 2.69
C HIS A 94 18.52 -15.23 2.28
N LEU A 95 18.05 -13.99 2.16
CA LEU A 95 18.87 -12.82 1.84
C LEU A 95 19.07 -11.95 3.07
N ASP A 96 20.27 -11.39 3.23
CA ASP A 96 20.53 -10.34 4.21
C ASP A 96 19.77 -9.04 3.84
N ILE A 97 19.81 -8.04 4.69
CA ILE A 97 19.05 -6.79 4.50
C ILE A 97 19.59 -5.98 3.33
N GLU A 98 20.91 -5.96 3.11
CA GLU A 98 21.49 -5.29 1.95
C GLU A 98 20.98 -5.90 0.64
N ALA A 99 20.97 -7.22 0.54
CA ALA A 99 20.47 -7.93 -0.62
C ALA A 99 18.94 -7.81 -0.76
N ASN A 100 18.17 -7.84 0.33
CA ASN A 100 16.73 -7.59 0.30
C ASN A 100 16.40 -6.22 -0.29
N VAL A 101 17.03 -5.14 0.19
CA VAL A 101 16.81 -3.78 -0.30
C VAL A 101 17.31 -3.62 -1.74
N GLY A 102 18.43 -4.22 -2.08
CA GLY A 102 19.02 -4.16 -3.42
C GLY A 102 18.34 -5.03 -4.47
N TYR A 103 17.54 -6.02 -4.04
CA TYR A 103 16.94 -7.03 -4.92
C TYR A 103 16.23 -6.48 -6.16
N PRO A 104 15.44 -5.39 -6.07
CA PRO A 104 14.76 -4.84 -7.24
C PRO A 104 15.68 -4.24 -8.32
N LEU A 105 16.96 -4.03 -8.00
CA LEU A 105 17.97 -3.44 -8.88
C LEU A 105 19.03 -4.43 -9.34
N THR A 106 19.03 -5.65 -8.78
CA THR A 106 20.00 -6.69 -9.06
C THR A 106 19.40 -7.82 -9.90
N PRO A 107 20.18 -8.50 -10.75
CA PRO A 107 19.72 -9.70 -11.44
C PRO A 107 19.45 -10.82 -10.41
N TRP A 108 18.44 -11.66 -10.67
CA TRP A 108 18.05 -12.75 -9.76
C TRP A 108 19.18 -13.78 -9.51
N TRP A 109 20.13 -13.94 -10.44
CA TRP A 109 21.30 -14.84 -10.30
C TRP A 109 22.46 -14.21 -9.53
N ARG A 110 22.41 -12.90 -9.26
CA ARG A 110 23.42 -12.16 -8.50
C ARG A 110 22.74 -11.14 -7.60
N PRO A 111 22.09 -11.59 -6.51
CA PRO A 111 21.24 -10.72 -5.68
C PRO A 111 22.04 -9.73 -4.82
N ARG A 112 23.35 -9.82 -4.75
CA ARG A 112 24.18 -8.88 -3.98
C ARG A 112 24.47 -7.63 -4.79
N PRO A 113 24.16 -6.44 -4.22
CA PRO A 113 24.47 -5.17 -4.85
C PRO A 113 25.98 -4.95 -5.03
N ASP A 114 26.37 -4.33 -6.15
CA ASP A 114 27.74 -3.87 -6.41
C ASP A 114 27.73 -2.44 -6.97
N GLY A 115 28.92 -1.78 -6.97
CA GLY A 115 29.11 -0.47 -7.55
C GLY A 115 28.02 0.55 -7.16
N GLN A 116 27.41 1.19 -8.16
CA GLN A 116 26.36 2.20 -7.97
C GLN A 116 25.10 1.66 -7.28
N VAL A 117 24.78 0.37 -7.47
CA VAL A 117 23.63 -0.24 -6.78
C VAL A 117 23.88 -0.28 -5.29
N ARG A 118 25.11 -0.62 -4.87
CA ARG A 118 25.49 -0.64 -3.44
C ARG A 118 25.41 0.75 -2.82
N GLU A 119 25.82 1.79 -3.51
CA GLU A 119 25.71 3.18 -3.02
C GLU A 119 24.23 3.57 -2.83
N ARG A 120 23.37 3.23 -3.78
CA ARG A 120 21.92 3.47 -3.67
C ARG A 120 21.30 2.70 -2.51
N VAL A 121 21.70 1.44 -2.32
CA VAL A 121 21.25 0.63 -1.17
C VAL A 121 21.73 1.25 0.14
N ALA A 122 22.98 1.67 0.24
CA ALA A 122 23.52 2.33 1.43
C ALA A 122 22.74 3.62 1.77
N ALA A 123 22.43 4.45 0.77
CA ALA A 123 21.62 5.64 0.97
C ALA A 123 20.19 5.31 1.46
N MET A 124 19.57 4.25 0.94
CA MET A 124 18.25 3.80 1.41
C MET A 124 18.31 3.25 2.83
N LEU A 125 19.32 2.46 3.17
CA LEU A 125 19.50 1.92 4.53
C LEU A 125 19.66 3.06 5.56
N ALA A 126 20.43 4.10 5.22
CA ALA A 126 20.60 5.28 6.04
C ALA A 126 19.29 6.08 6.19
N ALA A 127 18.56 6.33 5.08
CA ALA A 127 17.30 7.06 5.09
C ALA A 127 16.21 6.40 5.94
N PHE A 128 16.25 5.06 6.05
CA PHE A 128 15.34 4.28 6.91
C PHE A 128 15.94 3.92 8.26
N GLU A 129 17.13 4.43 8.61
CA GLU A 129 17.84 4.20 9.90
C GLU A 129 18.09 2.71 10.21
N ILE A 130 18.39 1.92 9.17
CA ILE A 130 18.62 0.46 9.25
C ILE A 130 20.00 0.03 8.71
N ASP A 131 20.94 0.96 8.55
CA ASP A 131 22.30 0.68 8.06
C ASP A 131 23.07 -0.29 8.97
N HIS A 132 22.84 -0.22 10.30
CA HIS A 132 23.42 -1.13 11.28
C HIS A 132 22.92 -2.58 11.16
N LEU A 133 21.82 -2.82 10.42
CA LEU A 133 21.21 -4.13 10.18
C LEU A 133 21.62 -4.75 8.84
N ARG A 134 22.51 -4.11 8.09
CA ARG A 134 22.88 -4.48 6.71
C ARG A 134 23.15 -5.97 6.51
N ALA A 135 23.93 -6.59 7.41
CA ALA A 135 24.30 -7.99 7.36
C ALA A 135 23.36 -8.93 8.12
N SER A 136 22.28 -8.40 8.72
CA SER A 136 21.29 -9.20 9.43
C SER A 136 20.33 -9.88 8.45
N TYR A 137 19.61 -10.91 8.93
CA TYR A 137 18.58 -11.60 8.18
C TYR A 137 17.17 -11.23 8.71
N PRO A 138 16.10 -11.37 7.91
CA PRO A 138 14.74 -11.01 8.32
C PRO A 138 14.26 -11.68 9.62
N SER A 139 14.73 -12.89 9.92
CA SER A 139 14.40 -13.60 11.17
C SER A 139 14.91 -12.93 12.45
N GLN A 140 15.93 -12.06 12.32
CA GLN A 140 16.58 -11.37 13.44
C GLN A 140 15.97 -9.99 13.72
N LEU A 141 14.98 -9.55 12.90
CA LEU A 141 14.43 -8.22 12.91
C LEU A 141 13.12 -8.14 13.71
N SER A 142 12.93 -7.03 14.43
CA SER A 142 11.62 -6.65 14.96
C SER A 142 10.62 -6.33 13.85
N GLY A 143 9.31 -6.29 14.16
CA GLY A 143 8.27 -5.94 13.20
C GLY A 143 8.50 -4.58 12.53
N GLY A 144 8.84 -3.54 13.31
CA GLY A 144 9.14 -2.21 12.76
C GLY A 144 10.39 -2.18 11.88
N GLN A 145 11.43 -2.95 12.23
CA GLN A 145 12.62 -3.08 11.38
C GLN A 145 12.30 -3.78 10.05
N LYS A 146 11.50 -4.86 10.07
CA LYS A 146 11.01 -5.52 8.84
C LYS A 146 10.23 -4.57 7.95
N GLN A 147 9.37 -3.74 8.53
CA GLN A 147 8.61 -2.75 7.80
C GLN A 147 9.53 -1.71 7.13
N ARG A 148 10.50 -1.16 7.85
CA ARG A 148 11.49 -0.22 7.29
C ARG A 148 12.27 -0.83 6.12
N VAL A 149 12.69 -2.08 6.24
CA VAL A 149 13.36 -2.82 5.15
C VAL A 149 12.44 -2.99 3.93
N ALA A 150 11.18 -3.36 4.15
CA ALA A 150 10.20 -3.53 3.07
C ALA A 150 9.92 -2.21 2.33
N LEU A 151 9.80 -1.10 3.07
CA LEU A 151 9.64 0.24 2.50
C LEU A 151 10.89 0.68 1.73
N ALA A 152 12.09 0.49 2.29
CA ALA A 152 13.35 0.78 1.61
C ALA A 152 13.47 0.01 0.28
N ARG A 153 13.14 -1.31 0.30
CA ARG A 153 13.09 -2.15 -0.89
C ARG A 153 12.05 -1.68 -1.92
N ALA A 154 10.88 -1.24 -1.46
CA ALA A 154 9.82 -0.76 -2.33
C ALA A 154 10.20 0.56 -3.03
N LEU A 155 10.84 1.47 -2.30
CA LEU A 155 11.14 2.83 -2.76
C LEU A 155 12.44 2.95 -3.56
N ILE A 156 13.36 1.96 -3.50
CA ILE A 156 14.66 2.05 -4.18
C ILE A 156 14.54 2.17 -5.71
N ARG A 157 13.44 1.71 -6.31
CA ARG A 157 13.14 1.86 -7.75
C ARG A 157 12.52 3.20 -8.11
N LYS A 158 12.24 4.08 -7.15
CA LYS A 158 11.54 5.36 -7.34
C LYS A 158 10.21 5.15 -8.09
N PRO A 159 9.25 4.43 -7.48
CA PRO A 159 7.94 4.18 -8.10
C PRO A 159 7.14 5.47 -8.21
N ASP A 160 6.13 5.48 -9.10
CA ASP A 160 5.18 6.58 -9.25
C ASP A 160 4.05 6.51 -8.21
N LEU A 161 3.86 5.35 -7.55
CA LEU A 161 2.84 5.10 -6.55
C LEU A 161 3.32 3.99 -5.58
N LEU A 162 3.08 4.19 -4.27
CA LEU A 162 3.30 3.20 -3.24
C LEU A 162 1.96 2.66 -2.72
N LEU A 163 1.78 1.35 -2.78
CA LEU A 163 0.61 0.62 -2.28
C LEU A 163 0.99 -0.14 -1.00
N LEU A 164 0.24 0.07 0.07
CA LEU A 164 0.49 -0.52 1.38
C LEU A 164 -0.74 -1.32 1.83
N ASP A 165 -0.57 -2.62 2.02
CA ASP A 165 -1.64 -3.52 2.45
C ASP A 165 -1.52 -3.79 3.95
N GLU A 166 -2.36 -3.15 4.76
CA GLU A 166 -2.40 -3.22 6.23
C GLU A 166 -1.01 -3.10 6.90
N PRO A 167 -0.23 -2.04 6.59
CA PRO A 167 1.19 -1.98 6.93
C PRO A 167 1.49 -1.98 8.43
N PHE A 168 0.51 -1.64 9.28
CA PHE A 168 0.72 -1.53 10.73
C PHE A 168 0.06 -2.64 11.54
N SER A 169 -0.63 -3.59 10.90
CA SER A 169 -1.44 -4.62 11.58
C SER A 169 -0.60 -5.52 12.52
N ALA A 170 0.65 -5.80 12.15
CA ALA A 170 1.56 -6.65 12.92
C ALA A 170 2.34 -5.93 14.03
N LEU A 171 2.13 -4.62 14.23
CA LEU A 171 2.87 -3.81 15.20
C LEU A 171 2.11 -3.63 16.51
N ASP A 172 2.84 -3.49 17.63
CA ASP A 172 2.25 -3.07 18.89
C ASP A 172 1.73 -1.61 18.82
N PRO A 173 0.81 -1.19 19.72
CA PRO A 173 0.17 0.12 19.61
C PRO A 173 1.12 1.32 19.62
N LEU A 174 2.18 1.29 20.45
CA LEU A 174 3.13 2.41 20.55
C LEU A 174 3.99 2.51 19.30
N LEU A 175 4.46 1.36 18.80
CA LEU A 175 5.24 1.31 17.56
C LEU A 175 4.39 1.71 16.36
N ARG A 176 3.12 1.31 16.33
CA ARG A 176 2.17 1.67 15.27
C ARG A 176 2.01 3.19 15.14
N GLU A 177 1.82 3.89 16.26
CA GLU A 177 1.70 5.36 16.27
C GLU A 177 2.96 6.03 15.72
N ARG A 178 4.14 5.60 16.17
CA ARG A 178 5.42 6.12 15.64
C ARG A 178 5.57 5.87 14.15
N MET A 179 5.23 4.66 13.68
CA MET A 179 5.37 4.28 12.28
C MET A 179 4.42 5.06 11.35
N ARG A 180 3.21 5.45 11.82
CA ARG A 180 2.33 6.36 11.08
C ARG A 180 3.01 7.70 10.79
N HIS A 181 3.57 8.33 11.81
CA HIS A 181 4.26 9.61 11.67
C HIS A 181 5.49 9.50 10.77
N GLN A 182 6.32 8.49 10.98
CA GLN A 182 7.49 8.24 10.14
C GLN A 182 7.11 7.99 8.67
N MET A 183 5.98 7.35 8.41
CA MET A 183 5.51 7.14 7.03
C MET A 183 5.18 8.46 6.33
N LEU A 184 4.57 9.43 7.03
CA LEU A 184 4.33 10.76 6.48
C LEU A 184 5.63 11.52 6.23
N GLU A 185 6.63 11.38 7.10
CA GLU A 185 7.96 11.96 6.92
C GLU A 185 8.65 11.36 5.67
N TRP A 186 8.67 10.03 5.54
CA TRP A 186 9.23 9.37 4.35
C TRP A 186 8.48 9.74 3.07
N ARG A 187 7.14 9.79 3.13
CA ARG A 187 6.33 10.26 2.00
C ARG A 187 6.75 11.67 1.56
N ALA A 188 6.91 12.60 2.50
CA ALA A 188 7.36 13.96 2.20
C ALA A 188 8.79 13.98 1.65
N GLN A 189 9.70 13.21 2.24
CA GLN A 189 11.10 13.11 1.83
C GLN A 189 11.25 12.54 0.40
N PHE A 190 10.50 11.50 0.06
CA PHE A 190 10.60 10.84 -1.25
C PHE A 190 9.64 11.40 -2.29
N GLY A 191 8.67 12.23 -1.91
CA GLY A 191 7.70 12.85 -2.82
C GLY A 191 6.80 11.84 -3.53
N ILE A 192 6.51 10.68 -2.91
CA ILE A 192 5.77 9.58 -3.52
C ILE A 192 4.36 9.52 -2.93
N PRO A 193 3.32 9.53 -3.77
CA PRO A 193 1.95 9.33 -3.32
C PRO A 193 1.74 7.90 -2.81
N ILE A 194 0.85 7.77 -1.82
CA ILE A 194 0.61 6.52 -1.11
C ILE A 194 -0.88 6.16 -1.14
N VAL A 195 -1.19 4.91 -1.40
CA VAL A 195 -2.50 4.32 -1.13
C VAL A 195 -2.33 3.26 -0.04
N VAL A 196 -3.03 3.44 1.08
CA VAL A 196 -2.97 2.55 2.26
C VAL A 196 -4.30 1.82 2.41
N ILE A 197 -4.26 0.51 2.56
CA ILE A 197 -5.39 -0.26 3.05
C ILE A 197 -5.30 -0.40 4.56
N THR A 198 -6.39 -0.14 5.23
CA THR A 198 -6.53 -0.40 6.67
C THR A 198 -7.97 -0.65 7.08
N HIS A 199 -8.15 -1.28 8.23
CA HIS A 199 -9.41 -1.35 8.96
C HIS A 199 -9.32 -0.60 10.30
N ASP A 200 -8.17 0.05 10.59
CA ASP A 200 -7.94 0.80 11.82
C ASP A 200 -8.37 2.28 11.63
N PRO A 201 -9.33 2.76 12.44
CA PRO A 201 -9.75 4.17 12.43
C PRO A 201 -8.62 5.17 12.69
N ASP A 202 -7.60 4.76 13.45
CA ASP A 202 -6.50 5.64 13.80
C ASP A 202 -5.56 5.87 12.60
N ASP A 203 -5.45 4.91 11.69
CA ASP A 203 -4.72 5.08 10.44
C ASP A 203 -5.41 6.13 9.56
N VAL A 204 -6.77 6.07 9.46
CA VAL A 204 -7.56 7.06 8.72
C VAL A 204 -7.36 8.45 9.32
N ALA A 205 -7.48 8.56 10.66
CA ALA A 205 -7.37 9.83 11.36
C ALA A 205 -6.01 10.51 11.20
N THR A 206 -4.93 9.69 11.14
CA THR A 206 -3.55 10.20 11.13
C THR A 206 -3.04 10.42 9.71
N LEU A 207 -3.37 9.52 8.76
CA LEU A 207 -2.72 9.48 7.45
C LEU A 207 -3.55 10.10 6.33
N ALA A 208 -4.90 9.96 6.37
CA ALA A 208 -5.71 10.21 5.19
C ALA A 208 -5.86 11.69 4.85
N ASP A 209 -5.53 12.05 3.61
CA ASP A 209 -6.03 13.25 2.95
C ASP A 209 -7.41 12.93 2.35
N GLU A 210 -7.53 11.75 1.71
CA GLU A 210 -8.74 11.25 1.06
C GLU A 210 -9.05 9.82 1.52
N VAL A 211 -10.33 9.48 1.60
CA VAL A 211 -10.80 8.16 2.04
C VAL A 211 -11.71 7.54 1.00
N ILE A 212 -11.51 6.25 0.75
CA ILE A 212 -12.36 5.40 -0.09
C ILE A 212 -12.89 4.28 0.81
N VAL A 213 -14.20 4.21 0.98
CA VAL A 213 -14.84 3.23 1.85
C VAL A 213 -15.37 2.06 1.05
N PHE A 214 -14.91 0.86 1.43
CA PHE A 214 -15.31 -0.41 0.83
C PHE A 214 -16.28 -1.19 1.71
N ARG A 215 -17.33 -1.76 1.08
CA ARG A 215 -18.25 -2.72 1.69
C ARG A 215 -18.66 -3.76 0.63
N ASP A 216 -18.57 -5.04 0.96
CA ASP A 216 -19.06 -6.17 0.15
C ASP A 216 -18.63 -6.11 -1.34
N GLY A 217 -17.36 -5.83 -1.57
CA GLY A 217 -16.79 -5.74 -2.92
C GLY A 217 -17.10 -4.47 -3.68
N ARG A 218 -17.67 -3.44 -3.04
CA ARG A 218 -18.04 -2.18 -3.67
C ARG A 218 -17.50 -0.98 -2.93
N VAL A 219 -17.30 0.11 -3.67
CA VAL A 219 -17.05 1.43 -3.09
C VAL A 219 -18.39 2.05 -2.72
N VAL A 220 -18.56 2.40 -1.45
CA VAL A 220 -19.80 2.97 -0.93
C VAL A 220 -19.69 4.47 -0.64
N ARG A 221 -18.49 4.98 -0.43
CA ARG A 221 -18.24 6.42 -0.20
C ARG A 221 -16.80 6.77 -0.60
N THR A 222 -16.61 7.97 -1.13
CA THR A 222 -15.28 8.54 -1.45
C THR A 222 -15.29 10.04 -1.17
N GLY A 223 -14.15 10.59 -0.81
CA GLY A 223 -13.97 12.02 -0.64
C GLY A 223 -12.85 12.37 0.33
N GLU A 224 -12.64 13.65 0.52
CA GLU A 224 -11.74 14.14 1.56
C GLU A 224 -12.17 13.59 2.93
N ARG A 225 -11.19 13.35 3.81
CA ARG A 225 -11.44 12.77 5.14
C ARG A 225 -12.57 13.51 5.91
N SER A 226 -12.54 14.83 5.90
CA SER A 226 -13.55 15.69 6.55
C SER A 226 -14.96 15.49 5.97
N ALA A 227 -15.08 15.34 4.65
CA ALA A 227 -16.36 15.14 3.97
C ALA A 227 -16.92 13.72 4.16
N VAL A 228 -16.04 12.72 4.33
CA VAL A 228 -16.46 11.32 4.52
C VAL A 228 -16.96 11.06 5.94
N PHE A 229 -16.41 11.74 6.94
CA PHE A 229 -16.68 11.50 8.36
C PHE A 229 -17.29 12.71 9.11
N ASP A 230 -18.09 13.53 8.42
CA ASP A 230 -18.82 14.69 8.96
C ASP A 230 -17.95 15.64 9.80
N GLU A 231 -17.41 16.68 9.16
CA GLU A 231 -16.78 17.90 9.72
C GLU A 231 -15.97 17.75 11.03
N VAL A 232 -15.07 16.76 11.10
CA VAL A 232 -14.34 16.51 12.32
C VAL A 232 -12.87 16.87 12.16
N GLU A 233 -12.47 18.00 12.76
CA GLU A 233 -11.12 18.57 12.62
C GLU A 233 -10.00 17.85 13.39
N SER A 234 -10.30 16.94 14.31
CA SER A 234 -9.26 16.34 15.18
C SER A 234 -9.33 14.82 15.35
N GLY A 235 -8.17 14.19 15.51
CA GLY A 235 -8.00 12.75 15.62
C GLY A 235 -9.00 11.97 16.48
N PRO A 236 -9.31 12.38 17.76
CA PRO A 236 -10.25 11.64 18.61
C PRO A 236 -11.68 11.63 18.07
N GLN A 237 -12.10 12.67 17.39
CA GLN A 237 -13.43 12.81 16.84
C GLN A 237 -13.55 12.03 15.52
N VAL A 238 -12.52 12.07 14.64
CA VAL A 238 -12.46 11.20 13.45
C VAL A 238 -12.55 9.74 13.87
N ARG A 239 -11.83 9.33 14.91
CA ARG A 239 -11.90 7.96 15.46
C ARG A 239 -13.33 7.56 15.85
N ARG A 240 -14.08 8.46 16.48
CA ARG A 240 -15.50 8.21 16.87
C ARG A 240 -16.38 8.13 15.63
N ALA A 241 -16.23 9.03 14.68
CA ALA A 241 -17.01 9.05 13.44
C ALA A 241 -16.76 7.80 12.61
N VAL A 242 -15.51 7.37 12.45
CA VAL A 242 -15.15 6.13 11.77
C VAL A 242 -15.72 4.91 12.49
N ARG A 243 -15.62 4.83 13.82
CA ARG A 243 -16.21 3.74 14.61
C ARG A 243 -17.72 3.68 14.49
N ARG A 244 -18.40 4.85 14.54
CA ARG A 244 -19.85 4.96 14.36
C ARG A 244 -20.26 4.50 12.97
N PHE A 245 -19.58 4.98 11.94
CA PHE A 245 -19.79 4.54 10.56
C PHE A 245 -19.66 3.02 10.39
N LEU A 246 -18.67 2.39 11.06
CA LEU A 246 -18.50 0.93 11.03
C LEU A 246 -19.63 0.21 11.78
N ALA A 247 -20.09 0.73 12.90
CA ALA A 247 -21.21 0.16 13.65
C ALA A 247 -22.52 0.23 12.85
N ASP A 248 -22.81 1.37 12.22
CA ASP A 248 -23.98 1.56 11.34
C ASP A 248 -23.88 0.72 10.05
N ALA A 249 -22.67 0.29 9.70
CA ALA A 249 -22.41 -0.55 8.54
C ALA A 249 -22.52 -2.05 8.81
N ALA A 250 -22.55 -2.45 10.09
CA ALA A 250 -22.64 -3.84 10.53
C ALA A 250 -24.09 -4.30 10.85
N GLY A 251 -25.05 -3.39 10.88
CA GLY A 251 -26.51 -3.64 11.03
C GLY A 251 -27.21 -3.56 9.69
#